data_b76e72376b8ee55c287f62ad7d00da17
#
_entry.id   b76e72376b8ee55c287f62ad7d00da17
#
_cell.length_a   1.000
_cell.length_b   1.000
_cell.length_c   1.000
_cell.angle_alpha   90.00
_cell.angle_beta   90.00
_cell.angle_gamma   90.00
#
_symmetry.space_group_name_H-M   'P 1'
#
loop_
_entity.id
_entity.type
_entity.pdbx_description
1 polymer ?
#
loop_
_entity_poly.entity_id
_entity_poly.type
_entity_poly.pdbx_seq_one_letter_code
_entity_poly.pdbx_strand_id
1 'polypeptide(L)'
;MKNRLSGIYRDDVPFKPYLTALFTFGMAYGLYKGILDNYLAEVVAMGEFDRGIAEFFREIPGLLLVGVLAIMYRFSAEKIFRIGAVVMLAGMVMLSAVPASRVIVTIAICIYSLGEHIQLGMRNTLGVQYAKPGKSGLSMGKQTSLYDLGTLLGFAVITVAFLILPSGGTMFRLFFAVSSAIIVVGVTASTRMGSGSRNDADKRRFYFRKKFTKYYLLEVTYGARKQVFFTFGPYLLVLHYGAGASVMSLLFAVSAICCSLLSPLVGKLIDRVGYKAVMVSDTLILVVVCFFYGFAEHFFPTNVSFVICCCMYVLDSVISLASMASNVYVQDLSDSPEETRATIATGVSVNHFVTIFVALLGGWVWKITGIETLFTISAVIGLLNSAYAATIKTSKSPAK
;
A
#
# COMPACT_ATOMS: atom_id res chain seq x y z
N MET A 1 -14.07 21.33 17.00
CA MET A 1 -14.02 20.12 16.17
C MET A 1 -15.39 19.51 15.89
N LYS A 2 -16.34 19.49 16.83
CA LYS A 2 -17.71 18.94 16.62
C LYS A 2 -18.43 19.50 15.39
N ASN A 3 -18.41 20.83 15.17
CA ASN A 3 -19.14 21.47 14.06
C ASN A 3 -18.58 21.24 12.65
N ARG A 4 -17.30 20.87 12.50
CA ARG A 4 -16.69 20.64 11.16
C ARG A 4 -16.99 19.25 10.61
N LEU A 5 -17.10 18.24 11.47
CA LEU A 5 -17.40 16.87 11.04
C LEU A 5 -18.87 16.67 10.70
N SER A 6 -19.80 17.32 11.43
CA SER A 6 -21.24 17.28 11.12
C SER A 6 -21.57 17.92 9.76
N GLY A 7 -20.70 18.77 9.23
CA GLY A 7 -20.83 19.35 7.88
C GLY A 7 -20.44 18.36 6.75
N ILE A 8 -19.77 17.25 7.05
CA ILE A 8 -19.26 16.27 6.07
C ILE A 8 -20.14 15.02 6.04
N TYR A 9 -20.48 14.50 7.22
CA TYR A 9 -21.18 13.23 7.38
C TYR A 9 -22.67 13.46 7.65
N ARG A 10 -23.47 12.49 7.22
CA ARG A 10 -24.91 12.46 7.52
C ARG A 10 -25.11 12.31 9.03
N ASP A 11 -26.19 12.91 9.54
CA ASP A 11 -26.46 12.92 11.00
C ASP A 11 -27.03 11.58 11.48
N ASP A 12 -27.62 10.78 10.57
CA ASP A 12 -28.21 9.47 10.80
C ASP A 12 -27.22 8.30 10.74
N VAL A 13 -25.92 8.55 10.46
CA VAL A 13 -24.91 7.49 10.33
C VAL A 13 -23.90 7.52 11.47
N PRO A 14 -23.36 6.37 11.88
CA PRO A 14 -22.42 6.25 12.99
C PRO A 14 -20.97 6.56 12.55
N PHE A 15 -20.73 7.73 11.97
CA PHE A 15 -19.42 8.10 11.44
C PHE A 15 -18.30 8.18 12.49
N LYS A 16 -18.63 8.51 13.75
CA LYS A 16 -17.62 8.62 14.82
C LYS A 16 -16.96 7.27 15.13
N PRO A 17 -17.71 6.17 15.43
CA PRO A 17 -17.13 4.85 15.59
C PRO A 17 -16.32 4.40 14.37
N TYR A 18 -16.80 4.71 13.17
CA TYR A 18 -16.09 4.41 11.93
C TYR A 18 -14.72 5.10 11.85
N LEU A 19 -14.67 6.41 12.11
CA LEU A 19 -13.42 7.18 12.10
C LEU A 19 -12.46 6.75 13.21
N THR A 20 -12.99 6.39 14.40
CA THR A 20 -12.19 5.82 15.48
C THR A 20 -11.58 4.49 15.07
N ALA A 21 -12.37 3.59 14.46
CA ALA A 21 -11.85 2.32 13.96
C ALA A 21 -10.74 2.51 12.93
N LEU A 22 -10.90 3.45 11.99
CA LEU A 22 -9.87 3.74 10.98
C LEU A 22 -8.56 4.24 11.60
N PHE A 23 -8.64 5.15 12.57
CA PHE A 23 -7.46 5.65 13.27
C PHE A 23 -6.70 4.53 14.00
N THR A 24 -7.43 3.66 14.74
CA THR A 24 -6.83 2.54 15.47
C THR A 24 -6.23 1.50 14.52
N PHE A 25 -6.88 1.20 13.40
CA PHE A 25 -6.33 0.28 12.40
C PHE A 25 -5.08 0.86 11.72
N GLY A 26 -5.07 2.17 11.44
CA GLY A 26 -3.86 2.85 10.96
C GLY A 26 -2.71 2.74 11.97
N MET A 27 -2.97 2.99 13.25
CA MET A 27 -1.96 2.88 14.29
C MET A 27 -1.42 1.44 14.42
N ALA A 28 -2.29 0.44 14.42
CA ALA A 28 -1.90 -0.96 14.43
C ALA A 28 -1.07 -1.35 13.20
N TYR A 29 -1.45 -0.84 12.01
CA TYR A 29 -0.68 -1.03 10.78
C TYR A 29 0.73 -0.41 10.88
N GLY A 30 0.85 0.81 11.41
CA GLY A 30 2.16 1.46 11.61
C GLY A 30 3.07 0.67 12.55
N LEU A 31 2.54 0.16 13.66
CA LEU A 31 3.29 -0.73 14.56
C LEU A 31 3.73 -2.02 13.85
N TYR A 32 2.80 -2.68 13.15
CA TYR A 32 3.06 -3.92 12.41
C TYR A 32 4.10 -3.71 11.31
N LYS A 33 3.86 -2.76 10.40
CA LYS A 33 4.74 -2.51 9.24
C LYS A 33 6.11 -2.01 9.67
N GLY A 34 6.18 -1.22 10.74
CA GLY A 34 7.43 -0.68 11.27
C GLY A 34 8.44 -1.73 11.74
N ILE A 35 7.96 -2.94 12.09
CA ILE A 35 8.81 -4.03 12.61
C ILE A 35 8.82 -5.28 11.72
N LEU A 36 7.93 -5.39 10.73
CA LEU A 36 7.72 -6.63 9.99
C LEU A 36 8.99 -7.12 9.30
N ASP A 37 9.64 -6.27 8.51
CA ASP A 37 10.81 -6.67 7.72
C ASP A 37 11.97 -7.09 8.63
N ASN A 38 12.18 -6.40 9.77
CA ASN A 38 13.15 -6.80 10.78
C ASN A 38 12.78 -8.13 11.45
N TYR A 39 11.52 -8.33 11.83
CA TYR A 39 11.07 -9.60 12.40
C TYR A 39 11.30 -10.77 11.44
N LEU A 40 11.00 -10.61 10.15
CA LEU A 40 11.21 -11.63 9.13
C LEU A 40 12.70 -11.96 8.96
N ALA A 41 13.58 -10.96 8.94
CA ALA A 41 15.01 -11.16 8.77
C ALA A 41 15.69 -11.67 10.06
N GLU A 42 15.46 -10.99 11.20
CA GLU A 42 16.23 -11.23 12.42
C GLU A 42 15.72 -12.42 13.24
N VAL A 43 14.41 -12.70 13.23
CA VAL A 43 13.79 -13.72 14.10
C VAL A 43 13.34 -14.94 13.32
N VAL A 44 12.69 -14.75 12.17
CA VAL A 44 12.24 -15.88 11.33
C VAL A 44 13.37 -16.39 10.43
N ALA A 45 14.44 -15.60 10.28
CA ALA A 45 15.60 -15.87 9.43
C ALA A 45 15.20 -16.18 7.98
N MET A 46 14.31 -15.34 7.43
CA MET A 46 13.94 -15.40 6.02
C MET A 46 15.05 -14.77 5.17
N GLY A 47 15.45 -15.47 4.10
CA GLY A 47 16.30 -14.92 3.05
C GLY A 47 15.47 -14.21 1.97
N GLU A 48 16.12 -13.84 0.89
CA GLU A 48 15.56 -13.06 -0.22
C GLU A 48 14.37 -13.78 -0.87
N PHE A 49 14.51 -15.06 -1.12
CA PHE A 49 13.47 -15.90 -1.74
C PHE A 49 12.30 -16.15 -0.78
N ASP A 50 12.59 -16.41 0.50
CA ASP A 50 11.55 -16.58 1.52
C ASP A 50 10.70 -15.31 1.67
N ARG A 51 11.35 -14.13 1.58
CA ARG A 51 10.64 -12.82 1.59
C ARG A 51 9.72 -12.70 0.37
N GLY A 52 10.19 -13.12 -0.80
CA GLY A 52 9.37 -13.19 -2.02
C GLY A 52 8.16 -14.12 -1.88
N ILE A 53 8.35 -15.31 -1.28
CA ILE A 53 7.26 -16.25 -0.97
C ILE A 53 6.25 -15.63 0.01
N ALA A 54 6.73 -15.03 1.09
CA ALA A 54 5.85 -14.39 2.06
C ALA A 54 4.99 -13.29 1.42
N GLU A 55 5.60 -12.49 0.54
CA GLU A 55 4.91 -11.44 -0.19
C GLU A 55 3.92 -11.99 -1.23
N PHE A 56 4.28 -13.06 -1.94
CA PHE A 56 3.37 -13.77 -2.85
C PHE A 56 2.07 -14.14 -2.13
N PHE A 57 2.17 -14.78 -0.96
CA PHE A 57 0.99 -15.15 -0.18
C PHE A 57 0.27 -13.93 0.41
N ARG A 58 0.96 -12.85 0.75
CA ARG A 58 0.37 -11.60 1.22
C ARG A 58 -0.48 -10.91 0.15
N GLU A 59 -0.10 -11.01 -1.12
CA GLU A 59 -0.82 -10.39 -2.24
C GLU A 59 -2.01 -11.20 -2.76
N ILE A 60 -2.05 -12.52 -2.55
CA ILE A 60 -3.16 -13.40 -2.99
C ILE A 60 -4.53 -12.91 -2.53
N PRO A 61 -4.75 -12.49 -1.27
CA PRO A 61 -6.02 -11.93 -0.82
C PRO A 61 -6.49 -10.72 -1.62
N GLY A 62 -5.58 -9.86 -2.07
CA GLY A 62 -5.89 -8.71 -2.92
C GLY A 62 -6.46 -9.14 -4.28
N LEU A 63 -5.87 -10.15 -4.90
CA LEU A 63 -6.37 -10.72 -6.15
C LEU A 63 -7.75 -11.37 -5.96
N LEU A 64 -7.93 -12.11 -4.89
CA LEU A 64 -9.17 -12.85 -4.60
C LEU A 64 -10.29 -11.97 -4.03
N LEU A 65 -10.01 -10.71 -3.70
CA LEU A 65 -10.94 -9.81 -3.02
C LEU A 65 -12.30 -9.71 -3.71
N VAL A 66 -12.33 -9.66 -5.03
CA VAL A 66 -13.59 -9.59 -5.80
C VAL A 66 -14.45 -10.81 -5.53
N GLY A 67 -13.84 -12.01 -5.53
CA GLY A 67 -14.54 -13.26 -5.20
C GLY A 67 -15.03 -13.31 -3.75
N VAL A 68 -14.18 -12.89 -2.80
CA VAL A 68 -14.53 -12.82 -1.38
C VAL A 68 -15.71 -11.88 -1.15
N LEU A 69 -15.68 -10.68 -1.73
CA LEU A 69 -16.79 -9.72 -1.62
C LEU A 69 -18.06 -10.22 -2.35
N ALA A 70 -17.92 -10.96 -3.44
CA ALA A 70 -19.05 -11.59 -4.13
C ALA A 70 -19.74 -12.64 -3.26
N ILE A 71 -19.00 -13.42 -2.46
CA ILE A 71 -19.59 -14.36 -1.49
C ILE A 71 -20.30 -13.61 -0.36
N MET A 72 -19.75 -12.46 0.03
CA MET A 72 -20.25 -11.64 1.14
C MET A 72 -21.36 -10.64 0.72
N TYR A 73 -21.86 -10.67 -0.51
CA TYR A 73 -22.80 -9.68 -1.05
C TYR A 73 -24.10 -9.51 -0.23
N ARG A 74 -24.47 -10.51 0.56
CA ARG A 74 -25.67 -10.49 1.42
C ARG A 74 -25.50 -9.64 2.68
N PHE A 75 -24.27 -9.27 3.03
CA PHE A 75 -23.98 -8.50 4.22
C PHE A 75 -23.90 -7.00 3.92
N SER A 76 -24.19 -6.17 4.92
CA SER A 76 -23.99 -4.72 4.82
C SER A 76 -22.50 -4.38 4.80
N ALA A 77 -22.13 -3.21 4.29
CA ALA A 77 -20.75 -2.74 4.22
C ALA A 77 -20.10 -2.68 5.63
N GLU A 78 -20.86 -2.28 6.65
CA GLU A 78 -20.40 -2.26 8.05
C GLU A 78 -20.09 -3.66 8.57
N LYS A 79 -20.94 -4.66 8.23
CA LYS A 79 -20.71 -6.05 8.64
C LYS A 79 -19.48 -6.63 7.94
N ILE A 80 -19.31 -6.37 6.65
CA ILE A 80 -18.13 -6.81 5.89
C ILE A 80 -16.87 -6.15 6.45
N PHE A 81 -16.89 -4.84 6.73
CA PHE A 81 -15.79 -4.10 7.34
C PHE A 81 -15.38 -4.70 8.69
N ARG A 82 -16.36 -5.06 9.54
CA ARG A 82 -16.12 -5.72 10.83
C ARG A 82 -15.55 -7.11 10.68
N ILE A 83 -16.04 -7.92 9.74
CA ILE A 83 -15.48 -9.24 9.45
C ILE A 83 -14.03 -9.12 9.02
N GLY A 84 -13.70 -8.16 8.12
CA GLY A 84 -12.32 -7.87 7.75
C GLY A 84 -11.45 -7.51 8.98
N ALA A 85 -11.97 -6.70 9.90
CA ALA A 85 -11.27 -6.34 11.14
C ALA A 85 -10.98 -7.55 12.05
N VAL A 86 -11.94 -8.46 12.18
CA VAL A 86 -11.76 -9.69 12.97
C VAL A 86 -10.74 -10.63 12.31
N VAL A 87 -10.77 -10.77 10.98
CA VAL A 87 -9.79 -11.56 10.23
C VAL A 87 -8.38 -10.96 10.37
N MET A 88 -8.26 -9.62 10.27
CA MET A 88 -7.00 -8.91 10.49
C MET A 88 -6.47 -9.14 11.92
N LEU A 89 -7.37 -9.09 12.93
CA LEU A 89 -7.02 -9.39 14.31
C LEU A 89 -6.48 -10.82 14.47
N ALA A 90 -7.13 -11.80 13.84
CA ALA A 90 -6.69 -13.19 13.92
C ALA A 90 -5.25 -13.36 13.40
N GLY A 91 -4.92 -12.77 12.23
CA GLY A 91 -3.56 -12.78 11.70
C GLY A 91 -2.54 -12.11 12.63
N MET A 92 -2.90 -10.96 13.23
CA MET A 92 -2.02 -10.23 14.15
C MET A 92 -1.79 -10.99 15.47
N VAL A 93 -2.83 -11.61 16.03
CA VAL A 93 -2.71 -12.49 17.21
C VAL A 93 -1.81 -13.68 16.91
N MET A 94 -1.95 -14.28 15.71
CA MET A 94 -1.03 -15.36 15.31
C MET A 94 0.41 -14.88 15.29
N LEU A 95 0.74 -13.73 14.72
CA LEU A 95 2.10 -13.18 14.72
C LEU A 95 2.67 -12.98 16.13
N SER A 96 1.84 -12.63 17.10
CA SER A 96 2.27 -12.45 18.48
C SER A 96 2.49 -13.76 19.24
N ALA A 97 1.73 -14.81 18.94
CA ALA A 97 1.61 -16.01 19.75
C ALA A 97 2.30 -17.25 19.16
N VAL A 98 2.42 -17.37 17.83
CA VAL A 98 2.93 -18.58 17.20
C VAL A 98 4.48 -18.64 17.16
N PRO A 99 5.07 -19.85 17.05
CA PRO A 99 6.50 -19.98 16.80
C PRO A 99 6.95 -19.24 15.55
N ALA A 100 8.20 -18.75 15.54
CA ALA A 100 8.81 -18.04 14.41
C ALA A 100 9.20 -19.01 13.28
N SER A 101 8.22 -19.74 12.75
CA SER A 101 8.36 -20.62 11.61
C SER A 101 8.01 -19.86 10.32
N ARG A 102 8.83 -20.03 9.26
CA ARG A 102 8.61 -19.39 7.95
C ARG A 102 7.20 -19.63 7.42
N VAL A 103 6.72 -20.87 7.49
CA VAL A 103 5.39 -21.27 7.00
C VAL A 103 4.28 -20.63 7.85
N ILE A 104 4.38 -20.76 9.18
CA ILE A 104 3.31 -20.28 10.09
C ILE A 104 3.21 -18.75 10.05
N VAL A 105 4.36 -18.06 10.02
CA VAL A 105 4.40 -16.59 9.92
C VAL A 105 3.85 -16.13 8.56
N THR A 106 4.17 -16.82 7.46
CA THR A 106 3.59 -16.53 6.14
C THR A 106 2.07 -16.69 6.14
N ILE A 107 1.54 -17.75 6.76
CA ILE A 107 0.09 -17.95 6.91
C ILE A 107 -0.52 -16.80 7.74
N ALA A 108 0.10 -16.41 8.84
CA ALA A 108 -0.38 -15.32 9.68
C ALA A 108 -0.43 -13.97 8.90
N ILE A 109 0.60 -13.69 8.11
CA ILE A 109 0.65 -12.51 7.21
C ILE A 109 -0.44 -12.59 6.16
N CYS A 110 -0.68 -13.75 5.55
CA CYS A 110 -1.75 -13.95 4.58
C CYS A 110 -3.15 -13.69 5.18
N ILE A 111 -3.40 -14.21 6.40
CA ILE A 111 -4.67 -13.98 7.12
C ILE A 111 -4.82 -12.48 7.46
N TYR A 112 -3.77 -11.85 7.98
CA TYR A 112 -3.79 -10.41 8.24
C TYR A 112 -4.11 -9.60 6.98
N SER A 113 -3.43 -9.91 5.88
CA SER A 113 -3.63 -9.27 4.59
C SER A 113 -5.04 -9.46 4.03
N LEU A 114 -5.63 -10.65 4.19
CA LEU A 114 -7.03 -10.88 3.80
C LEU A 114 -7.98 -9.91 4.53
N GLY A 115 -7.81 -9.76 5.84
CA GLY A 115 -8.60 -8.82 6.63
C GLY A 115 -8.39 -7.37 6.20
N GLU A 116 -7.15 -6.97 5.93
CA GLU A 116 -6.77 -5.64 5.46
C GLU A 116 -7.42 -5.31 4.11
N HIS A 117 -7.37 -6.24 3.14
CA HIS A 117 -7.97 -6.04 1.82
C HIS A 117 -9.49 -5.95 1.88
N ILE A 118 -10.16 -6.77 2.70
CA ILE A 118 -11.61 -6.68 2.94
C ILE A 118 -11.96 -5.30 3.52
N GLN A 119 -11.20 -4.81 4.48
CA GLN A 119 -11.41 -3.48 5.06
C GLN A 119 -11.19 -2.37 4.04
N LEU A 120 -10.10 -2.43 3.25
CA LEU A 120 -9.78 -1.44 2.24
C LEU A 120 -10.91 -1.31 1.21
N GLY A 121 -11.49 -2.45 0.78
CA GLY A 121 -12.64 -2.47 -0.11
C GLY A 121 -13.87 -1.76 0.46
N MET A 122 -14.12 -1.92 1.75
CA MET A 122 -15.28 -1.31 2.43
C MET A 122 -15.04 0.14 2.85
N ARG A 123 -13.80 0.57 3.10
CA ARG A 123 -13.48 1.97 3.42
C ARG A 123 -14.02 2.94 2.38
N ASN A 124 -13.79 2.66 1.10
CA ASN A 124 -14.27 3.52 0.02
C ASN A 124 -15.81 3.54 -0.03
N THR A 125 -16.45 2.38 0.14
CA THR A 125 -17.90 2.26 0.16
C THR A 125 -18.51 3.06 1.31
N LEU A 126 -18.03 2.85 2.54
CA LEU A 126 -18.52 3.56 3.73
C LEU A 126 -18.22 5.05 3.69
N GLY A 127 -17.05 5.44 3.14
CA GLY A 127 -16.70 6.85 2.95
C GLY A 127 -17.69 7.61 2.07
N VAL A 128 -18.22 6.94 1.03
CA VAL A 128 -19.25 7.51 0.16
C VAL A 128 -20.63 7.45 0.82
N GLN A 129 -21.03 6.31 1.40
CA GLN A 129 -22.34 6.10 2.00
C GLN A 129 -22.61 7.00 3.21
N TYR A 130 -21.58 7.31 4.00
CA TYR A 130 -21.70 8.15 5.20
C TYR A 130 -21.62 9.65 4.90
N ALA A 131 -21.19 10.03 3.71
CA ALA A 131 -21.06 11.41 3.31
C ALA A 131 -22.43 12.06 3.02
N LYS A 132 -22.56 13.35 3.34
CA LYS A 132 -23.65 14.18 2.82
C LYS A 132 -23.55 14.32 1.29
N PRO A 133 -24.65 14.56 0.57
CA PRO A 133 -24.61 14.80 -0.87
C PRO A 133 -23.55 15.86 -1.25
N GLY A 134 -22.71 15.56 -2.24
CA GLY A 134 -21.62 16.43 -2.69
C GLY A 134 -20.41 16.51 -1.76
N LYS A 135 -20.33 15.69 -0.69
CA LYS A 135 -19.21 15.69 0.28
C LYS A 135 -18.41 14.39 0.29
N SER A 136 -18.64 13.49 -0.67
CA SER A 136 -17.95 12.18 -0.72
C SER A 136 -16.44 12.30 -0.80
N GLY A 137 -15.90 13.20 -1.62
CA GLY A 137 -14.46 13.45 -1.70
C GLY A 137 -13.86 13.92 -0.37
N LEU A 138 -14.56 14.84 0.33
CA LEU A 138 -14.12 15.34 1.63
C LEU A 138 -14.18 14.26 2.72
N SER A 139 -15.19 13.39 2.67
CA SER A 139 -15.31 12.21 3.54
C SER A 139 -14.14 11.24 3.31
N MET A 140 -13.85 10.91 2.05
CA MET A 140 -12.73 10.04 1.69
C MET A 140 -11.38 10.63 2.10
N GLY A 141 -11.14 11.92 1.88
CA GLY A 141 -9.94 12.59 2.33
C GLY A 141 -9.80 12.57 3.85
N LYS A 142 -10.89 12.76 4.59
CA LYS A 142 -10.87 12.75 6.06
C LYS A 142 -10.58 11.36 6.63
N GLN A 143 -11.17 10.31 6.06
CA GLN A 143 -10.90 8.93 6.48
C GLN A 143 -9.43 8.53 6.22
N THR A 144 -8.88 8.89 5.06
CA THR A 144 -7.47 8.65 4.72
C THR A 144 -6.55 9.39 5.68
N SER A 145 -6.78 10.69 5.90
CA SER A 145 -5.96 11.48 6.84
C SER A 145 -5.96 10.91 8.26
N LEU A 146 -7.08 10.37 8.75
CA LEU A 146 -7.13 9.77 10.09
C LEU A 146 -6.41 8.42 10.15
N TYR A 147 -6.53 7.61 9.13
CA TYR A 147 -5.80 6.35 9.03
C TYR A 147 -4.29 6.62 8.97
N ASP A 148 -3.85 7.54 8.12
CA ASP A 148 -2.44 7.89 7.94
C ASP A 148 -1.85 8.53 9.21
N LEU A 149 -2.62 9.35 9.92
CA LEU A 149 -2.20 9.89 11.23
C LEU A 149 -1.98 8.76 12.25
N GLY A 150 -2.88 7.77 12.29
CA GLY A 150 -2.69 6.57 13.11
C GLY A 150 -1.41 5.83 12.71
N THR A 151 -1.20 5.61 11.42
CA THR A 151 -0.01 4.94 10.88
C THR A 151 1.28 5.66 11.27
N LEU A 152 1.33 6.98 11.14
CA LEU A 152 2.47 7.80 11.55
C LEU A 152 2.75 7.70 13.04
N LEU A 153 1.71 7.68 13.88
CA LEU A 153 1.87 7.45 15.32
C LEU A 153 2.43 6.07 15.62
N GLY A 154 1.95 5.04 14.91
CA GLY A 154 2.51 3.68 15.01
C GLY A 154 4.00 3.63 14.67
N PHE A 155 4.40 4.25 13.56
CA PHE A 155 5.81 4.36 13.19
C PHE A 155 6.63 5.13 14.24
N ALA A 156 6.12 6.25 14.75
CA ALA A 156 6.81 7.02 15.79
C ALA A 156 7.02 6.20 17.07
N VAL A 157 6.02 5.42 17.50
CA VAL A 157 6.13 4.54 18.65
C VAL A 157 7.23 3.50 18.44
N ILE A 158 7.28 2.83 17.30
CA ILE A 158 8.34 1.85 16.98
C ILE A 158 9.71 2.53 16.93
N THR A 159 9.82 3.67 16.25
CA THR A 159 11.09 4.41 16.17
C THR A 159 11.63 4.69 17.58
N VAL A 160 10.82 5.29 18.44
CA VAL A 160 11.25 5.65 19.82
C VAL A 160 11.53 4.39 20.64
N ALA A 161 10.68 3.38 20.55
CA ALA A 161 10.84 2.15 21.33
C ALA A 161 12.16 1.44 21.02
N PHE A 162 12.49 1.24 19.75
CA PHE A 162 13.73 0.54 19.34
C PHE A 162 14.99 1.42 19.32
N LEU A 163 14.89 2.69 19.68
CA LEU A 163 16.05 3.50 20.12
C LEU A 163 16.48 3.17 21.54
N ILE A 164 15.58 2.68 22.37
CA ILE A 164 15.79 2.46 23.82
C ILE A 164 15.81 0.97 24.17
N LEU A 165 14.94 0.18 23.52
CA LEU A 165 14.77 -1.24 23.79
C LEU A 165 15.63 -2.10 22.84
N PRO A 166 16.19 -3.22 23.31
CA PRO A 166 16.94 -4.12 22.44
C PRO A 166 16.03 -4.79 21.40
N SER A 167 16.55 -4.98 20.19
CA SER A 167 15.92 -5.83 19.17
C SER A 167 15.89 -7.29 19.65
N GLY A 168 14.80 -8.01 19.36
CA GLY A 168 14.71 -9.42 19.67
C GLY A 168 13.29 -9.97 19.56
N GLY A 169 13.18 -11.30 19.43
CA GLY A 169 11.92 -11.99 19.19
C GLY A 169 10.81 -11.65 20.19
N THR A 170 11.15 -11.50 21.47
CA THR A 170 10.19 -11.12 22.52
C THR A 170 9.63 -9.71 22.30
N MET A 171 10.49 -8.74 21.95
CA MET A 171 10.06 -7.36 21.71
C MET A 171 9.19 -7.26 20.46
N PHE A 172 9.55 -7.91 19.37
CA PHE A 172 8.70 -7.94 18.17
C PHE A 172 7.32 -8.54 18.45
N ARG A 173 7.27 -9.66 19.18
CA ARG A 173 6.00 -10.30 19.58
C ARG A 173 5.17 -9.40 20.51
N LEU A 174 5.81 -8.69 21.42
CA LEU A 174 5.13 -7.71 22.27
C LEU A 174 4.45 -6.63 21.43
N PHE A 175 5.13 -6.08 20.41
CA PHE A 175 4.53 -5.06 19.56
C PHE A 175 3.44 -5.62 18.64
N PHE A 176 3.50 -6.88 18.21
CA PHE A 176 2.36 -7.54 17.54
C PHE A 176 1.19 -7.73 18.51
N ALA A 177 1.43 -8.05 19.78
CA ALA A 177 0.38 -8.13 20.81
C ALA A 177 -0.25 -6.76 21.09
N VAL A 178 0.56 -5.69 21.19
CA VAL A 178 0.06 -4.31 21.31
C VAL A 178 -0.78 -3.92 20.10
N SER A 179 -0.31 -4.26 18.88
CA SER A 179 -1.09 -4.04 17.66
C SER A 179 -2.41 -4.79 17.69
N SER A 180 -2.42 -6.04 18.19
CA SER A 180 -3.64 -6.82 18.38
C SER A 180 -4.61 -6.14 19.35
N ALA A 181 -4.12 -5.63 20.47
CA ALA A 181 -4.94 -4.90 21.45
C ALA A 181 -5.55 -3.62 20.83
N ILE A 182 -4.78 -2.90 20.02
CA ILE A 182 -5.28 -1.71 19.30
C ILE A 182 -6.33 -2.10 18.26
N ILE A 183 -6.14 -3.21 17.54
CA ILE A 183 -7.15 -3.74 16.61
C ILE A 183 -8.43 -4.11 17.35
N VAL A 184 -8.36 -4.69 18.56
CA VAL A 184 -9.54 -4.98 19.40
C VAL A 184 -10.32 -3.70 19.69
N VAL A 185 -9.66 -2.59 20.01
CA VAL A 185 -10.34 -1.28 20.17
C VAL A 185 -11.06 -0.87 18.89
N GLY A 186 -10.42 -1.03 17.73
CA GLY A 186 -11.04 -0.76 16.43
C GLY A 186 -12.22 -1.68 16.11
N VAL A 187 -12.11 -2.98 16.41
CA VAL A 187 -13.20 -3.96 16.28
C VAL A 187 -14.38 -3.54 17.20
N THR A 188 -14.10 -3.21 18.46
CA THR A 188 -15.11 -2.74 19.41
C THR A 188 -15.78 -1.44 18.96
N ALA A 189 -15.01 -0.49 18.41
CA ALA A 189 -15.60 0.70 17.78
C ALA A 189 -16.51 0.32 16.60
N SER A 190 -16.09 -0.63 15.75
CA SER A 190 -16.84 -1.07 14.59
C SER A 190 -18.18 -1.77 14.96
N THR A 191 -18.29 -2.38 16.14
CA THR A 191 -19.59 -2.96 16.59
C THR A 191 -20.65 -1.89 16.80
N ARG A 192 -20.24 -0.65 17.14
CA ARG A 192 -21.14 0.50 17.32
C ARG A 192 -21.57 1.15 16.00
N MET A 193 -21.09 0.64 14.85
CA MET A 193 -21.53 1.10 13.54
C MET A 193 -22.91 0.58 13.14
N GLY A 194 -23.48 -0.33 13.91
CA GLY A 194 -24.77 -0.93 13.60
C GLY A 194 -24.71 -1.92 12.43
N SER A 195 -25.86 -2.27 11.91
CA SER A 195 -26.05 -2.99 10.65
C SER A 195 -26.76 -2.06 9.69
N GLY A 196 -26.05 -1.54 8.71
CA GLY A 196 -26.63 -0.75 7.63
C GLY A 196 -27.60 -1.56 6.77
N SER A 197 -28.28 -0.90 5.84
CA SER A 197 -29.08 -1.57 4.83
C SER A 197 -28.20 -2.50 3.98
N ARG A 198 -28.82 -3.55 3.42
CA ARG A 198 -28.17 -4.48 2.50
C ARG A 198 -27.38 -3.71 1.44
N ASN A 199 -26.19 -4.15 1.19
CA ASN A 199 -25.36 -3.54 0.18
C ASN A 199 -25.97 -3.90 -1.19
N ASP A 200 -26.70 -2.97 -1.81
CA ASP A 200 -27.02 -3.01 -3.25
C ASP A 200 -25.72 -2.68 -4.01
N ALA A 201 -24.64 -3.40 -3.67
CA ALA A 201 -23.39 -3.22 -4.34
C ALA A 201 -23.61 -3.50 -5.81
N ASP A 202 -23.37 -2.50 -6.63
CA ASP A 202 -23.14 -2.66 -8.05
C ASP A 202 -22.37 -3.95 -8.26
N LYS A 203 -22.90 -4.86 -9.07
CA LYS A 203 -22.24 -6.11 -9.42
C LYS A 203 -20.89 -5.72 -10.01
N ARG A 204 -19.85 -5.66 -9.17
CA ARG A 204 -18.50 -5.31 -9.59
C ARG A 204 -18.07 -6.35 -10.62
N ARG A 205 -18.23 -6.04 -11.90
CA ARG A 205 -17.76 -6.83 -13.03
C ARG A 205 -16.39 -6.29 -13.41
N PHE A 206 -15.47 -7.19 -13.73
CA PHE A 206 -14.27 -6.79 -14.46
C PHE A 206 -14.68 -6.03 -15.72
N TYR A 207 -14.11 -4.84 -15.90
CA TYR A 207 -14.49 -3.93 -16.96
C TYR A 207 -13.35 -3.81 -17.96
N PHE A 208 -13.29 -4.76 -18.91
CA PHE A 208 -12.26 -4.76 -19.97
C PHE A 208 -12.85 -4.21 -21.26
N ARG A 209 -12.36 -3.05 -21.69
CA ARG A 209 -12.66 -2.49 -23.01
C ARG A 209 -11.37 -2.19 -23.77
N LYS A 210 -11.37 -2.41 -25.09
CA LYS A 210 -10.21 -2.21 -25.98
C LYS A 210 -9.62 -0.80 -25.90
N LYS A 211 -10.44 0.24 -25.70
CA LYS A 211 -9.98 1.62 -25.56
C LYS A 211 -9.04 1.83 -24.37
N PHE A 212 -9.12 0.99 -23.31
CA PHE A 212 -8.26 1.06 -22.13
C PHE A 212 -7.09 0.07 -22.15
N THR A 213 -6.83 -0.63 -23.25
CA THR A 213 -5.73 -1.62 -23.31
C THR A 213 -4.39 -1.01 -22.94
N LYS A 214 -4.11 0.23 -23.38
CA LYS A 214 -2.87 0.93 -23.02
C LYS A 214 -2.77 1.15 -21.50
N TYR A 215 -3.85 1.52 -20.85
CA TYR A 215 -3.90 1.69 -19.41
C TYR A 215 -3.60 0.37 -18.68
N TYR A 216 -4.24 -0.74 -19.06
CA TYR A 216 -3.99 -2.03 -18.42
C TYR A 216 -2.54 -2.49 -18.59
N LEU A 217 -1.93 -2.29 -19.74
CA LEU A 217 -0.52 -2.61 -19.96
C LEU A 217 0.42 -1.71 -19.13
N LEU A 218 0.08 -0.44 -18.96
CA LEU A 218 0.81 0.46 -18.05
C LEU A 218 0.67 0.01 -16.58
N GLU A 219 -0.51 -0.46 -16.16
CA GLU A 219 -0.69 -1.02 -14.81
C GLU A 219 0.12 -2.31 -14.59
N VAL A 220 0.30 -3.15 -15.62
CA VAL A 220 1.18 -4.32 -15.58
C VAL A 220 2.63 -3.92 -15.31
N THR A 221 3.18 -3.02 -16.13
CA THR A 221 4.59 -2.60 -16.03
C THR A 221 4.84 -1.74 -14.79
N TYR A 222 3.90 -0.88 -14.43
CA TYR A 222 3.95 -0.08 -13.21
C TYR A 222 3.89 -0.99 -11.96
N GLY A 223 2.96 -1.94 -11.91
CA GLY A 223 2.85 -2.89 -10.81
C GLY A 223 4.11 -3.72 -10.62
N ALA A 224 4.71 -4.17 -11.73
CA ALA A 224 5.94 -4.95 -11.70
C ALA A 224 7.10 -4.16 -11.06
N ARG A 225 7.37 -2.94 -11.53
CA ARG A 225 8.46 -2.11 -10.98
C ARG A 225 8.21 -1.71 -9.53
N LYS A 226 6.98 -1.32 -9.20
CA LYS A 226 6.58 -0.92 -7.85
C LYS A 226 6.79 -2.06 -6.85
N GLN A 227 6.43 -3.28 -7.22
CA GLN A 227 6.53 -4.44 -6.34
C GLN A 227 7.97 -4.75 -5.94
N VAL A 228 8.93 -4.56 -6.84
CA VAL A 228 10.36 -4.73 -6.52
C VAL A 228 10.75 -3.81 -5.36
N PHE A 229 10.42 -2.53 -5.42
CA PHE A 229 10.74 -1.58 -4.33
C PHE A 229 9.92 -1.83 -3.08
N PHE A 230 8.63 -2.11 -3.22
CA PHE A 230 7.75 -2.35 -2.07
C PHE A 230 8.21 -3.55 -1.23
N THR A 231 8.65 -4.62 -1.89
CA THR A 231 9.04 -5.88 -1.22
C THR A 231 10.52 -5.88 -0.84
N PHE A 232 11.38 -5.55 -1.79
CA PHE A 232 12.82 -5.78 -1.67
C PHE A 232 13.60 -4.52 -1.29
N GLY A 233 13.06 -3.32 -1.55
CA GLY A 233 13.69 -2.08 -1.13
C GLY A 233 13.95 -2.01 0.37
N PRO A 234 12.92 -2.07 1.23
CA PRO A 234 13.13 -2.07 2.69
C PRO A 234 13.87 -3.35 3.15
N TYR A 235 13.62 -4.49 2.50
CA TYR A 235 14.25 -5.75 2.90
C TYR A 235 15.77 -5.76 2.63
N LEU A 236 16.23 -5.10 1.57
CA LEU A 236 17.65 -4.87 1.33
C LEU A 236 18.30 -4.09 2.48
N LEU A 237 17.65 -3.01 2.95
CA LEU A 237 18.18 -2.21 4.04
C LEU A 237 18.33 -3.02 5.33
N VAL A 238 17.40 -3.92 5.60
CA VAL A 238 17.46 -4.80 6.78
C VAL A 238 18.46 -5.94 6.59
N LEU A 239 18.34 -6.69 5.49
CA LEU A 239 19.08 -7.92 5.31
C LEU A 239 20.56 -7.70 4.99
N HIS A 240 20.86 -6.71 4.15
CA HIS A 240 22.22 -6.43 3.68
C HIS A 240 22.92 -5.37 4.55
N TYR A 241 22.25 -4.27 4.87
CA TYR A 241 22.84 -3.19 5.64
C TYR A 241 22.61 -3.29 7.16
N GLY A 242 21.82 -4.26 7.63
CA GLY A 242 21.54 -4.44 9.05
C GLY A 242 20.71 -3.31 9.68
N ALA A 243 19.86 -2.64 8.89
CA ALA A 243 19.02 -1.56 9.38
C ALA A 243 18.07 -2.04 10.48
N GLY A 244 18.20 -1.50 11.67
CA GLY A 244 17.32 -1.83 12.81
C GLY A 244 15.90 -1.27 12.65
N ALA A 245 14.96 -1.80 13.43
CA ALA A 245 13.55 -1.44 13.38
C ALA A 245 13.28 0.06 13.63
N SER A 246 14.09 0.74 14.44
CA SER A 246 14.00 2.20 14.64
C SER A 246 14.26 2.97 13.35
N VAL A 247 15.31 2.59 12.61
CA VAL A 247 15.69 3.23 11.35
C VAL A 247 14.63 2.96 10.28
N MET A 248 14.19 1.71 10.16
CA MET A 248 13.17 1.32 9.17
C MET A 248 11.85 2.03 9.42
N SER A 249 11.40 2.08 10.67
CA SER A 249 10.17 2.76 11.03
C SER A 249 10.23 4.28 10.81
N LEU A 250 11.39 4.90 11.14
CA LEU A 250 11.65 6.31 10.83
C LEU A 250 11.61 6.57 9.32
N LEU A 251 12.22 5.70 8.52
CA LEU A 251 12.24 5.81 7.06
C LEU A 251 10.83 5.74 6.48
N PHE A 252 9.99 4.82 6.97
CA PHE A 252 8.59 4.75 6.58
C PHE A 252 7.80 6.00 6.97
N ALA A 253 8.03 6.54 8.17
CA ALA A 253 7.39 7.78 8.62
C ALA A 253 7.80 8.97 7.73
N VAL A 254 9.10 9.13 7.46
CA VAL A 254 9.63 10.19 6.58
C VAL A 254 9.02 10.06 5.17
N SER A 255 9.00 8.85 4.59
CA SER A 255 8.38 8.61 3.29
C SER A 255 6.91 8.99 3.27
N ALA A 256 6.14 8.61 4.29
CA ALA A 256 4.71 8.93 4.40
C ALA A 256 4.47 10.45 4.52
N ILE A 257 5.30 11.16 5.29
CA ILE A 257 5.23 12.63 5.43
C ILE A 257 5.57 13.30 4.10
N CYS A 258 6.68 12.88 3.44
CA CYS A 258 7.06 13.42 2.13
C CYS A 258 5.96 13.21 1.09
N CYS A 259 5.39 11.99 1.01
CA CYS A 259 4.29 11.70 0.11
C CYS A 259 3.06 12.57 0.39
N SER A 260 2.70 12.75 1.66
CA SER A 260 1.56 13.58 2.06
C SER A 260 1.73 15.05 1.66
N LEU A 261 2.94 15.61 1.86
CA LEU A 261 3.25 16.99 1.51
C LEU A 261 3.40 17.22 -0.01
N LEU A 262 3.97 16.25 -0.73
CA LEU A 262 4.27 16.38 -2.15
C LEU A 262 3.11 15.95 -3.06
N SER A 263 2.17 15.14 -2.58
CA SER A 263 1.02 14.68 -3.37
C SER A 263 0.23 15.82 -4.05
N PRO A 264 -0.11 16.95 -3.38
CA PRO A 264 -0.79 18.06 -4.04
C PRO A 264 0.08 18.75 -5.10
N LEU A 265 1.41 18.74 -4.93
CA LEU A 265 2.35 19.33 -5.89
C LEU A 265 2.45 18.47 -7.15
N VAL A 266 2.51 17.14 -6.98
CA VAL A 266 2.48 16.18 -8.10
C VAL A 266 1.16 16.30 -8.86
N GLY A 267 0.02 16.41 -8.16
CA GLY A 267 -1.28 16.68 -8.81
C GLY A 267 -1.25 17.95 -9.67
N LYS A 268 -0.77 19.07 -9.13
CA LYS A 268 -0.60 20.32 -9.89
C LYS A 268 0.37 20.19 -11.06
N LEU A 269 1.43 19.38 -10.91
CA LEU A 269 2.36 19.11 -12.00
C LEU A 269 1.65 18.35 -13.12
N ILE A 270 0.85 17.32 -12.81
CA ILE A 270 0.06 16.58 -13.80
C ILE A 270 -0.89 17.52 -14.56
N ASP A 271 -1.58 18.42 -13.82
CA ASP A 271 -2.50 19.39 -14.44
C ASP A 271 -1.76 20.37 -15.37
N ARG A 272 -0.53 20.77 -15.01
CA ARG A 272 0.25 21.78 -15.76
C ARG A 272 0.97 21.20 -16.98
N VAL A 273 1.66 20.06 -16.85
CA VAL A 273 2.50 19.48 -17.92
C VAL A 273 1.81 18.33 -18.67
N GLY A 274 0.67 17.87 -18.13
CA GLY A 274 -0.09 16.74 -18.66
C GLY A 274 0.38 15.39 -18.13
N TYR A 275 -0.54 14.45 -18.05
CA TYR A 275 -0.30 13.09 -17.50
C TYR A 275 0.78 12.32 -18.26
N LYS A 276 0.86 12.47 -19.60
CA LYS A 276 1.85 11.78 -20.44
C LYS A 276 3.28 12.18 -20.06
N ALA A 277 3.55 13.48 -19.89
CA ALA A 277 4.88 13.97 -19.54
C ALA A 277 5.32 13.41 -18.18
N VAL A 278 4.42 13.39 -17.18
CA VAL A 278 4.70 12.85 -15.84
C VAL A 278 4.97 11.35 -15.91
N MET A 279 4.14 10.57 -16.63
CA MET A 279 4.31 9.12 -16.79
C MET A 279 5.61 8.72 -17.53
N VAL A 280 6.16 9.62 -18.35
CA VAL A 280 7.45 9.39 -19.03
C VAL A 280 8.61 9.81 -18.13
N SER A 281 8.50 10.94 -17.47
CA SER A 281 9.61 11.51 -16.67
C SER A 281 9.86 10.80 -15.35
N ASP A 282 8.84 10.21 -14.72
CA ASP A 282 9.00 9.48 -13.45
C ASP A 282 9.99 8.33 -13.56
N THR A 283 10.04 7.69 -14.73
CA THR A 283 10.95 6.58 -15.00
C THR A 283 12.42 6.98 -15.08
N LEU A 284 12.71 8.20 -15.53
CA LEU A 284 14.11 8.67 -15.55
C LEU A 284 14.66 8.77 -14.12
N ILE A 285 13.83 9.23 -13.19
CA ILE A 285 14.20 9.27 -11.76
C ILE A 285 14.31 7.84 -11.20
N LEU A 286 13.38 6.95 -11.59
CA LEU A 286 13.43 5.55 -11.19
C LEU A 286 14.73 4.85 -11.61
N VAL A 287 15.24 5.10 -12.82
CA VAL A 287 16.52 4.54 -13.28
C VAL A 287 17.67 4.95 -12.34
N VAL A 288 17.70 6.20 -11.92
CA VAL A 288 18.68 6.69 -10.94
C VAL A 288 18.52 5.97 -9.60
N VAL A 289 17.28 5.81 -9.14
CA VAL A 289 16.98 5.08 -7.90
C VAL A 289 17.44 3.61 -8.00
N CYS A 290 17.09 2.92 -9.08
CA CYS A 290 17.53 1.54 -9.33
C CYS A 290 19.06 1.42 -9.39
N PHE A 291 19.72 2.36 -10.06
CA PHE A 291 21.18 2.38 -10.14
C PHE A 291 21.82 2.43 -8.75
N PHE A 292 21.41 3.36 -7.90
CA PHE A 292 21.98 3.44 -6.56
C PHE A 292 21.59 2.27 -5.66
N TYR A 293 20.39 1.71 -5.78
CA TYR A 293 20.01 0.52 -5.04
C TYR A 293 20.84 -0.71 -5.42
N GLY A 294 21.16 -0.88 -6.70
CA GLY A 294 21.92 -2.02 -7.18
C GLY A 294 23.44 -1.83 -7.06
N PHE A 295 23.95 -0.60 -7.20
CA PHE A 295 25.38 -0.39 -7.48
C PHE A 295 26.07 0.60 -6.54
N ALA A 296 25.41 1.12 -5.50
CA ALA A 296 26.03 2.13 -4.62
C ALA A 296 27.36 1.67 -4.02
N GLU A 297 27.47 0.42 -3.59
CA GLU A 297 28.67 -0.13 -2.97
C GLU A 297 29.87 -0.31 -3.93
N HIS A 298 29.63 -0.25 -5.23
CA HIS A 298 30.72 -0.23 -6.21
C HIS A 298 31.45 1.11 -6.25
N PHE A 299 30.81 2.17 -5.77
CA PHE A 299 31.33 3.55 -5.85
C PHE A 299 31.59 4.18 -4.48
N PHE A 300 30.92 3.70 -3.43
CA PHE A 300 30.95 4.29 -2.11
C PHE A 300 31.15 3.23 -1.01
N PRO A 301 31.76 3.62 0.13
CA PRO A 301 31.81 2.76 1.31
C PRO A 301 30.40 2.37 1.79
N THR A 302 30.27 1.20 2.43
CA THR A 302 28.98 0.62 2.87
C THR A 302 28.12 1.58 3.69
N ASN A 303 28.70 2.37 4.60
CA ASN A 303 27.98 3.35 5.40
C ASN A 303 27.37 4.47 4.55
N VAL A 304 28.08 4.95 3.52
CA VAL A 304 27.60 5.97 2.59
C VAL A 304 26.53 5.38 1.67
N SER A 305 26.76 4.17 1.15
CA SER A 305 25.81 3.43 0.32
C SER A 305 24.48 3.19 1.06
N PHE A 306 24.54 2.85 2.34
CA PHE A 306 23.35 2.74 3.18
C PHE A 306 22.51 4.03 3.21
N VAL A 307 23.17 5.18 3.47
CA VAL A 307 22.47 6.48 3.49
C VAL A 307 21.88 6.82 2.12
N ILE A 308 22.63 6.56 1.05
CA ILE A 308 22.15 6.75 -0.33
C ILE A 308 20.91 5.89 -0.57
N CYS A 309 20.92 4.60 -0.23
CA CYS A 309 19.76 3.72 -0.38
C CYS A 309 18.55 4.18 0.45
N CYS A 310 18.76 4.69 1.66
CA CYS A 310 17.68 5.31 2.45
C CYS A 310 17.08 6.53 1.74
N CYS A 311 17.91 7.41 1.19
CA CYS A 311 17.42 8.56 0.40
C CYS A 311 16.67 8.10 -0.87
N MET A 312 17.19 7.10 -1.55
CA MET A 312 16.54 6.53 -2.74
C MET A 312 15.21 5.86 -2.41
N TYR A 313 15.07 5.24 -1.24
CA TYR A 313 13.79 4.70 -0.77
C TYR A 313 12.72 5.78 -0.61
N VAL A 314 13.07 6.91 0.02
CA VAL A 314 12.16 8.05 0.14
C VAL A 314 11.83 8.62 -1.25
N LEU A 315 12.82 8.73 -2.13
CA LEU A 315 12.62 9.23 -3.49
C LEU A 315 11.70 8.31 -4.30
N ASP A 316 11.88 6.98 -4.23
CA ASP A 316 10.97 6.01 -4.87
C ASP A 316 9.54 6.16 -4.37
N SER A 317 9.35 6.31 -3.05
CA SER A 317 8.03 6.55 -2.47
C SER A 317 7.36 7.80 -3.05
N VAL A 318 8.11 8.88 -3.24
CA VAL A 318 7.61 10.13 -3.81
C VAL A 318 7.29 10.00 -5.30
N ILE A 319 8.17 9.39 -6.10
CA ILE A 319 7.90 9.20 -7.54
C ILE A 319 6.74 8.24 -7.80
N SER A 320 6.45 7.34 -6.86
CA SER A 320 5.26 6.48 -6.93
C SER A 320 3.94 7.26 -6.95
N LEU A 321 3.93 8.52 -6.50
CA LEU A 321 2.78 9.44 -6.64
C LEU A 321 2.46 9.74 -8.12
N ALA A 322 3.40 9.59 -9.03
CA ALA A 322 3.18 9.74 -10.48
C ALA A 322 2.12 8.77 -11.02
N SER A 323 1.82 7.69 -10.30
CA SER A 323 0.71 6.78 -10.64
C SER A 323 -0.66 7.48 -10.72
N MET A 324 -0.83 8.64 -10.07
CA MET A 324 -2.03 9.45 -10.23
C MET A 324 -2.25 9.87 -11.69
N ALA A 325 -1.18 10.01 -12.49
CA ALA A 325 -1.27 10.37 -13.89
C ALA A 325 -2.00 9.31 -14.74
N SER A 326 -1.86 8.01 -14.40
CA SER A 326 -2.59 6.94 -15.09
C SER A 326 -4.10 7.01 -14.84
N ASN A 327 -4.53 7.44 -13.64
CA ASN A 327 -5.93 7.66 -13.32
C ASN A 327 -6.51 8.86 -14.09
N VAL A 328 -5.74 9.94 -14.26
CA VAL A 328 -6.14 11.10 -15.07
C VAL A 328 -6.26 10.70 -16.55
N TYR A 329 -5.35 9.85 -17.05
CA TYR A 329 -5.44 9.29 -18.41
C TYR A 329 -6.72 8.47 -18.61
N VAL A 330 -7.10 7.62 -17.64
CA VAL A 330 -8.38 6.89 -17.71
C VAL A 330 -9.57 7.83 -17.71
N GLN A 331 -9.53 8.86 -16.87
CA GLN A 331 -10.61 9.86 -16.82
C GLN A 331 -10.77 10.60 -18.15
N ASP A 332 -9.68 10.92 -18.83
CA ASP A 332 -9.69 11.61 -20.13
C ASP A 332 -10.26 10.72 -21.27
N LEU A 333 -10.11 9.39 -21.15
CA LEU A 333 -10.65 8.41 -22.11
C LEU A 333 -12.06 7.96 -21.81
N SER A 334 -12.56 8.18 -20.61
CA SER A 334 -13.86 7.65 -20.15
C SER A 334 -15.02 8.52 -20.62
N ASP A 335 -16.13 7.87 -21.01
CA ASP A 335 -17.34 8.55 -21.42
C ASP A 335 -18.25 8.92 -20.21
N SER A 336 -17.99 8.31 -19.03
CA SER A 336 -18.74 8.58 -17.81
C SER A 336 -17.89 8.37 -16.53
N PRO A 337 -18.28 8.99 -15.39
CA PRO A 337 -17.62 8.74 -14.11
C PRO A 337 -17.70 7.28 -13.64
N GLU A 338 -18.76 6.56 -14.03
CA GLU A 338 -18.96 5.12 -13.74
C GLU A 338 -17.93 4.28 -14.49
N GLU A 339 -17.71 4.57 -15.77
CA GLU A 339 -16.70 3.93 -16.59
C GLU A 339 -15.29 4.17 -16.05
N THR A 340 -14.97 5.41 -15.65
CA THR A 340 -13.71 5.76 -15.01
C THR A 340 -13.48 4.88 -13.77
N ARG A 341 -14.45 4.82 -12.85
CA ARG A 341 -14.35 4.03 -11.61
C ARG A 341 -14.18 2.53 -11.88
N ALA A 342 -14.97 1.98 -12.79
CA ALA A 342 -14.92 0.56 -13.16
C ALA A 342 -13.56 0.20 -13.80
N THR A 343 -13.03 1.06 -14.66
CA THR A 343 -11.73 0.87 -15.33
C THR A 343 -10.58 0.94 -14.32
N ILE A 344 -10.56 1.94 -13.43
CA ILE A 344 -9.53 2.05 -12.39
C ILE A 344 -9.57 0.83 -11.45
N ALA A 345 -10.76 0.39 -11.04
CA ALA A 345 -10.90 -0.79 -10.20
C ALA A 345 -10.37 -2.07 -10.89
N THR A 346 -10.60 -2.20 -12.20
CA THR A 346 -10.05 -3.30 -13.01
C THR A 346 -8.52 -3.20 -13.11
N GLY A 347 -7.97 -1.99 -13.30
CA GLY A 347 -6.52 -1.74 -13.32
C GLY A 347 -5.85 -2.16 -12.02
N VAL A 348 -6.45 -1.85 -10.87
CA VAL A 348 -5.95 -2.30 -9.56
C VAL A 348 -5.90 -3.85 -9.49
N SER A 349 -6.90 -4.55 -10.01
CA SER A 349 -6.89 -6.01 -10.04
C SER A 349 -5.80 -6.57 -10.97
N VAL A 350 -5.58 -5.93 -12.12
CA VAL A 350 -4.48 -6.27 -13.05
C VAL A 350 -3.12 -6.05 -12.36
N ASN A 351 -2.97 -4.97 -11.63
CA ASN A 351 -1.77 -4.66 -10.87
C ASN A 351 -1.49 -5.76 -9.82
N HIS A 352 -2.47 -6.15 -8.99
CA HIS A 352 -2.33 -7.23 -8.01
C HIS A 352 -1.97 -8.57 -8.66
N PHE A 353 -2.55 -8.88 -9.82
CA PHE A 353 -2.19 -10.10 -10.54
C PHE A 353 -0.70 -10.16 -10.88
N VAL A 354 -0.13 -9.05 -11.32
CA VAL A 354 1.29 -8.96 -11.68
C VAL A 354 2.19 -8.95 -10.44
N THR A 355 1.82 -8.20 -9.40
CA THR A 355 2.62 -8.05 -8.18
C THR A 355 2.88 -9.39 -7.48
N ILE A 356 1.93 -10.32 -7.52
CA ILE A 356 2.07 -11.68 -6.98
C ILE A 356 3.26 -12.41 -7.62
N PHE A 357 3.32 -12.43 -8.95
CA PHE A 357 4.41 -13.12 -9.66
C PHE A 357 5.74 -12.39 -9.51
N VAL A 358 5.73 -11.07 -9.54
CA VAL A 358 6.95 -10.26 -9.37
C VAL A 358 7.55 -10.44 -7.98
N ALA A 359 6.74 -10.57 -6.93
CA ALA A 359 7.23 -10.86 -5.59
C ALA A 359 7.99 -12.19 -5.54
N LEU A 360 7.42 -13.24 -6.13
CA LEU A 360 8.05 -14.56 -6.15
C LEU A 360 9.32 -14.60 -7.01
N LEU A 361 9.20 -14.13 -8.26
CA LEU A 361 10.31 -14.12 -9.22
C LEU A 361 11.43 -13.16 -8.79
N GLY A 362 11.09 -12.02 -8.21
CA GLY A 362 12.05 -11.04 -7.70
C GLY A 362 12.92 -11.62 -6.58
N GLY A 363 12.33 -12.33 -5.63
CA GLY A 363 13.08 -13.01 -4.57
C GLY A 363 13.98 -14.14 -5.12
N TRP A 364 13.50 -14.85 -6.14
CA TRP A 364 14.32 -15.87 -6.83
C TRP A 364 15.48 -15.25 -7.61
N VAL A 365 15.24 -14.19 -8.36
CA VAL A 365 16.28 -13.45 -9.10
C VAL A 365 17.32 -12.91 -8.12
N TRP A 366 16.91 -12.21 -7.05
CA TRP A 366 17.84 -11.69 -6.06
C TRP A 366 18.73 -12.80 -5.48
N LYS A 367 18.13 -13.91 -5.06
CA LYS A 367 18.87 -15.04 -4.49
C LYS A 367 19.92 -15.65 -5.44
N ILE A 368 19.64 -15.71 -6.75
CA ILE A 368 20.52 -16.41 -7.72
C ILE A 368 21.53 -15.47 -8.37
N THR A 369 21.11 -14.25 -8.69
CA THR A 369 21.90 -13.34 -9.54
C THR A 369 22.32 -12.05 -8.84
N GLY A 370 21.88 -11.86 -7.59
CA GLY A 370 22.22 -10.67 -6.82
C GLY A 370 21.21 -9.52 -6.97
N ILE A 371 21.41 -8.51 -6.14
CA ILE A 371 20.53 -7.35 -6.04
C ILE A 371 20.68 -6.45 -7.26
N GLU A 372 21.86 -6.36 -7.83
CA GLU A 372 22.18 -5.59 -9.02
C GLU A 372 21.28 -6.00 -10.20
N THR A 373 21.16 -7.30 -10.42
CA THR A 373 20.30 -7.85 -11.48
C THR A 373 18.83 -7.52 -11.25
N LEU A 374 18.35 -7.64 -10.01
CA LEU A 374 16.97 -7.35 -9.67
C LEU A 374 16.61 -5.88 -9.97
N PHE A 375 17.46 -4.92 -9.53
CA PHE A 375 17.20 -3.50 -9.78
C PHE A 375 17.46 -3.10 -11.22
N THR A 376 18.39 -3.76 -11.93
CA THR A 376 18.56 -3.59 -13.38
C THR A 376 17.30 -3.99 -14.14
N ILE A 377 16.71 -5.15 -13.82
CA ILE A 377 15.45 -5.60 -14.42
C ILE A 377 14.33 -4.60 -14.11
N SER A 378 14.24 -4.09 -12.87
CA SER A 378 13.26 -3.06 -12.50
C SER A 378 13.42 -1.77 -13.32
N ALA A 379 14.66 -1.32 -13.53
CA ALA A 379 14.96 -0.16 -14.38
C ALA A 379 14.55 -0.37 -15.84
N VAL A 380 14.85 -1.55 -16.38
CA VAL A 380 14.46 -1.92 -17.76
C VAL A 380 12.94 -1.96 -17.91
N ILE A 381 12.22 -2.58 -16.98
CA ILE A 381 10.74 -2.57 -16.97
C ILE A 381 10.21 -1.13 -16.90
N GLY A 382 10.82 -0.29 -16.08
CA GLY A 382 10.51 1.14 -16.01
C GLY A 382 10.71 1.84 -17.35
N LEU A 383 11.85 1.66 -18.02
CA LEU A 383 12.12 2.23 -19.34
C LEU A 383 11.11 1.76 -20.39
N LEU A 384 10.73 0.47 -20.37
CA LEU A 384 9.69 -0.07 -21.25
C LEU A 384 8.34 0.59 -20.96
N ASN A 385 8.00 0.81 -19.68
CA ASN A 385 6.80 1.54 -19.28
C ASN A 385 6.80 2.97 -19.85
N SER A 386 7.91 3.68 -19.71
CA SER A 386 8.07 5.05 -20.21
C SER A 386 7.97 5.12 -21.74
N ALA A 387 8.67 4.22 -22.43
CA ALA A 387 8.59 4.12 -23.90
C ALA A 387 7.14 3.84 -24.36
N TYR A 388 6.44 2.97 -23.66
CA TYR A 388 5.04 2.67 -23.94
C TYR A 388 4.11 3.85 -23.62
N ALA A 389 4.32 4.54 -22.50
CA ALA A 389 3.60 5.76 -22.14
C ALA A 389 3.80 6.88 -23.18
N ALA A 390 4.99 6.98 -23.78
CA ALA A 390 5.28 7.94 -24.84
C ALA A 390 4.42 7.72 -26.11
N THR A 391 3.85 6.53 -26.32
CA THR A 391 2.95 6.24 -27.44
C THR A 391 1.51 6.70 -27.20
N ILE A 392 1.17 7.20 -26.01
CA ILE A 392 -0.17 7.71 -25.70
C ILE A 392 -0.42 8.97 -26.52
N LYS A 393 -1.57 8.98 -27.19
CA LYS A 393 -2.08 10.19 -27.85
C LYS A 393 -2.89 10.99 -26.82
N THR A 394 -2.48 12.21 -26.55
CA THR A 394 -3.23 13.14 -25.68
C THR A 394 -4.32 13.82 -26.49
N SER A 395 -5.55 13.82 -25.99
CA SER A 395 -6.69 14.47 -26.64
C SER A 395 -6.72 15.99 -26.39
N LYS A 396 -6.04 16.45 -25.33
CA LYS A 396 -5.94 17.88 -24.97
C LYS A 396 -4.49 18.35 -25.02
N SER A 397 -4.24 19.45 -25.76
CA SER A 397 -3.03 20.24 -25.59
C SER A 397 -2.99 20.76 -24.15
N PRO A 398 -1.82 20.79 -23.48
CA PRO A 398 -1.72 21.39 -22.14
C PRO A 398 -2.30 22.82 -22.20
N ALA A 399 -3.12 23.15 -21.21
CA ALA A 399 -3.64 24.50 -21.10
C ALA A 399 -2.46 25.48 -21.01
N LYS A 400 -2.43 26.44 -21.95
CA LYS A 400 -1.43 27.51 -22.00
C LYS A 400 -1.57 28.40 -20.78
#